data_1d7b57878250c46d5b5c39735d9bf552
#
_entry.id   1d7b57878250c46d5b5c39735d9bf552
#
_cell.length_a   1.000
_cell.length_b   1.000
_cell.length_c   1.000
_cell.angle_alpha   90.00
_cell.angle_beta   90.00
_cell.angle_gamma   90.00
#
_symmetry.space_group_name_H-M   'P 1'
#
loop_
_entity.id
_entity.type
_entity.pdbx_description
1 polymer ?
#
loop_
_entity_poly.entity_id
_entity_poly.type
_entity_poly.pdbx_seq_one_letter_code
_entity_poly.pdbx_strand_id
1 'polypeptide(L)'
;MTDTTATVTSPTAGTSALVALDIDGTLLGTDMTVPAVTVQAVKEVRRSGHHVVLASGRSLVGVLPVARQLGIDQGWVVASNGAVVARVGRALPGGYRLEKVHSFDVEPVVRLARAAIPTVQVGVEEIGWGYRVNRLFERGLVNGQQRRVSDTELWNVPAARVILRADGVLALREPLRALGVTPSPAGPDWVDVTPRCLSKATALERVRERIGVDPGSTVAVGDGVNDLEMLAWAARGVAMGHAPADVIDAAGEVTGTVEEHGVVAVLRTLR
;
A
#
# COMPACT_ATOMS: atom_id res chain seq x y z
N MET A 1 15.80 37.64 -12.07
CA MET A 1 15.38 37.10 -10.76
C MET A 1 13.87 37.18 -10.74
N THR A 2 13.20 36.13 -11.17
CA THR A 2 11.75 36.01 -11.13
C THR A 2 11.43 34.95 -10.10
N ASP A 3 10.95 35.42 -8.97
CA ASP A 3 10.52 34.61 -7.82
C ASP A 3 9.20 33.91 -8.19
N THR A 4 9.26 32.61 -8.50
CA THR A 4 8.05 31.82 -8.76
C THR A 4 7.66 31.13 -7.45
N THR A 5 6.98 31.85 -6.59
CA THR A 5 6.28 31.28 -5.44
C THR A 5 5.14 30.40 -5.95
N ALA A 6 5.35 29.09 -5.91
CA ALA A 6 4.28 28.11 -6.14
C ALA A 6 3.24 28.27 -5.02
N THR A 7 2.09 28.79 -5.38
CA THR A 7 0.94 28.92 -4.46
C THR A 7 0.39 27.51 -4.22
N VAL A 8 0.66 26.96 -3.05
CA VAL A 8 0.00 25.74 -2.58
C VAL A 8 -1.47 26.06 -2.33
N THR A 9 -2.32 25.71 -3.27
CA THR A 9 -3.76 25.86 -3.13
C THR A 9 -4.29 24.77 -2.20
N SER A 10 -4.61 25.14 -0.96
CA SER A 10 -5.48 24.30 -0.12
C SER A 10 -6.83 24.09 -0.80
N PRO A 11 -7.46 22.90 -0.73
CA PRO A 11 -8.77 22.68 -1.35
C PRO A 11 -9.77 23.70 -0.83
N THR A 12 -10.52 24.32 -1.74
CA THR A 12 -11.58 25.29 -1.44
C THR A 12 -12.65 24.63 -0.57
N ALA A 13 -13.09 25.34 0.46
CA ALA A 13 -14.15 24.88 1.38
C ALA A 13 -15.39 24.44 0.59
N GLY A 14 -15.73 23.13 0.67
CA GLY A 14 -16.92 22.54 0.04
C GLY A 14 -16.68 21.38 -0.91
N THR A 15 -15.46 21.08 -1.34
CA THR A 15 -15.15 19.92 -2.21
C THR A 15 -14.62 18.74 -1.42
N SER A 16 -15.27 17.57 -1.59
CA SER A 16 -14.81 16.31 -1.00
C SER A 16 -13.44 15.93 -1.56
N ALA A 17 -12.46 15.65 -0.70
CA ALA A 17 -11.15 15.20 -1.09
C ALA A 17 -11.00 13.68 -0.97
N LEU A 18 -10.10 13.07 -1.78
CA LEU A 18 -9.59 11.74 -1.56
C LEU A 18 -8.26 11.85 -0.79
N VAL A 19 -8.21 11.22 0.39
CA VAL A 19 -7.05 11.20 1.27
C VAL A 19 -6.50 9.78 1.28
N ALA A 20 -5.40 9.54 0.56
CA ALA A 20 -4.70 8.28 0.49
C ALA A 20 -3.66 8.20 1.60
N LEU A 21 -3.71 7.16 2.42
CA LEU A 21 -2.80 6.95 3.53
C LEU A 21 -2.10 5.61 3.38
N ASP A 22 -0.78 5.60 3.39
CA ASP A 22 -0.02 4.38 3.62
C ASP A 22 -0.21 3.88 5.05
N ILE A 23 0.20 2.65 5.34
CA ILE A 23 0.02 2.00 6.64
C ILE A 23 1.33 1.95 7.43
N ASP A 24 2.33 1.23 6.90
CA ASP A 24 3.57 0.94 7.62
C ASP A 24 4.52 2.13 7.56
N GLY A 25 4.94 2.66 8.70
CA GLY A 25 5.75 3.89 8.74
C GLY A 25 4.93 5.17 8.60
N THR A 26 3.64 5.10 8.27
CA THR A 26 2.75 6.27 8.13
C THR A 26 1.69 6.31 9.22
N LEU A 27 0.87 5.26 9.32
CA LEU A 27 -0.17 5.10 10.34
C LEU A 27 0.26 4.23 11.52
N LEU A 28 1.16 3.28 11.27
CA LEU A 28 1.71 2.33 12.22
C LEU A 28 3.21 2.54 12.35
N GLY A 29 3.68 2.69 13.58
CA GLY A 29 5.08 2.57 13.94
C GLY A 29 5.49 1.12 14.18
N THR A 30 6.63 0.94 14.81
CA THR A 30 7.22 -0.38 15.10
C THR A 30 6.39 -1.22 16.07
N ASP A 31 5.53 -0.60 16.88
CA ASP A 31 4.62 -1.26 17.81
C ASP A 31 3.38 -1.88 17.15
N MET A 32 3.20 -1.65 15.84
CA MET A 32 2.09 -2.17 15.04
C MET A 32 0.69 -1.76 15.53
N THR A 33 0.60 -0.67 16.31
CA THR A 33 -0.67 -0.11 16.80
C THR A 33 -0.97 1.24 16.15
N VAL A 34 -2.25 1.52 15.89
CA VAL A 34 -2.68 2.85 15.44
C VAL A 34 -2.88 3.74 16.66
N PRO A 35 -2.13 4.86 16.80
CA PRO A 35 -2.31 5.76 17.93
C PRO A 35 -3.73 6.33 18.00
N ALA A 36 -4.27 6.50 19.20
CA ALA A 36 -5.63 7.02 19.40
C ALA A 36 -5.84 8.40 18.78
N VAL A 37 -4.81 9.24 18.75
CA VAL A 37 -4.84 10.57 18.11
C VAL A 37 -5.00 10.45 16.60
N THR A 38 -4.36 9.48 15.96
CA THR A 38 -4.49 9.18 14.52
C THR A 38 -5.89 8.66 14.21
N VAL A 39 -6.41 7.73 15.03
CA VAL A 39 -7.81 7.25 14.88
C VAL A 39 -8.79 8.41 14.95
N GLN A 40 -8.62 9.33 15.89
CA GLN A 40 -9.49 10.48 16.03
C GLN A 40 -9.40 11.42 14.82
N ALA A 41 -8.19 11.73 14.33
CA ALA A 41 -7.98 12.59 13.19
C ALA A 41 -8.62 12.01 11.91
N VAL A 42 -8.45 10.71 11.64
CA VAL A 42 -9.09 10.02 10.51
C VAL A 42 -10.63 10.10 10.60
N LYS A 43 -11.19 9.89 11.81
CA LYS A 43 -12.65 10.01 12.01
C LYS A 43 -13.16 11.41 11.73
N GLU A 44 -12.41 12.45 12.13
CA GLU A 44 -12.78 13.84 11.90
C GLU A 44 -12.76 14.18 10.41
N VAL A 45 -11.69 13.83 9.67
CA VAL A 45 -11.59 14.01 8.22
C VAL A 45 -12.76 13.34 7.48
N ARG A 46 -13.11 12.11 7.89
CA ARG A 46 -14.26 11.40 7.30
C ARG A 46 -15.60 12.08 7.61
N ARG A 47 -15.77 12.64 8.82
CA ARG A 47 -16.98 13.39 9.19
C ARG A 47 -17.12 14.71 8.43
N SER A 48 -15.99 15.32 8.03
CA SER A 48 -15.97 16.51 7.15
C SER A 48 -16.30 16.18 5.69
N GLY A 49 -16.64 14.91 5.37
CA GLY A 49 -17.08 14.50 4.05
C GLY A 49 -15.96 14.04 3.11
N HIS A 50 -14.72 13.92 3.58
CA HIS A 50 -13.61 13.43 2.77
C HIS A 50 -13.55 11.89 2.72
N HIS A 51 -13.00 11.35 1.63
CA HIS A 51 -12.81 9.93 1.41
C HIS A 51 -11.41 9.51 1.86
N VAL A 52 -11.31 8.79 2.98
CA VAL A 52 -10.03 8.21 3.40
C VAL A 52 -9.88 6.82 2.78
N VAL A 53 -8.77 6.59 2.08
CA VAL A 53 -8.42 5.35 1.41
C VAL A 53 -7.08 4.85 1.93
N LEU A 54 -7.03 3.64 2.49
CA LEU A 54 -5.76 2.99 2.83
C LEU A 54 -5.13 2.42 1.57
N ALA A 55 -3.85 2.70 1.34
CA ALA A 55 -3.10 2.21 0.19
C ALA A 55 -1.76 1.61 0.64
N SER A 56 -1.64 0.28 0.61
CA SER A 56 -0.52 -0.42 1.25
C SER A 56 0.05 -1.56 0.41
N GLY A 57 1.31 -1.90 0.67
CA GLY A 57 1.93 -3.15 0.22
C GLY A 57 1.37 -4.39 0.92
N ARG A 58 0.69 -4.24 2.06
CA ARG A 58 0.07 -5.36 2.77
C ARG A 58 -0.98 -6.07 1.90
N SER A 59 -1.15 -7.38 2.15
CA SER A 59 -2.30 -8.12 1.62
C SER A 59 -3.62 -7.56 2.16
N LEU A 60 -4.71 -7.84 1.47
CA LEU A 60 -6.04 -7.40 1.91
C LEU A 60 -6.33 -7.83 3.35
N VAL A 61 -5.96 -9.06 3.74
CA VAL A 61 -6.15 -9.56 5.10
C VAL A 61 -5.32 -8.78 6.14
N GLY A 62 -4.24 -8.11 5.72
CA GLY A 62 -3.45 -7.23 6.58
C GLY A 62 -3.97 -5.79 6.64
N VAL A 63 -4.65 -5.31 5.60
CA VAL A 63 -5.25 -3.96 5.55
C VAL A 63 -6.55 -3.88 6.36
N LEU A 64 -7.39 -4.91 6.30
CA LEU A 64 -8.71 -4.91 6.94
C LEU A 64 -8.69 -4.66 8.47
N PRO A 65 -7.77 -5.22 9.26
CA PRO A 65 -7.67 -4.91 10.69
C PRO A 65 -7.37 -3.43 10.96
N VAL A 66 -6.47 -2.82 10.17
CA VAL A 66 -6.13 -1.39 10.30
C VAL A 66 -7.33 -0.51 9.94
N ALA A 67 -8.05 -0.84 8.87
CA ALA A 67 -9.28 -0.13 8.50
C ALA A 67 -10.31 -0.16 9.66
N ARG A 68 -10.47 -1.31 10.32
CA ARG A 68 -11.37 -1.45 11.48
C ARG A 68 -10.91 -0.60 12.68
N GLN A 69 -9.60 -0.60 13.00
CA GLN A 69 -9.05 0.23 14.08
C GLN A 69 -9.29 1.72 13.83
N LEU A 70 -9.16 2.17 12.59
CA LEU A 70 -9.44 3.55 12.18
C LEU A 70 -10.94 3.89 12.11
N GLY A 71 -11.82 2.90 12.28
CA GLY A 71 -13.27 3.08 12.13
C GLY A 71 -13.68 3.30 10.67
N ILE A 72 -12.88 2.83 9.71
CA ILE A 72 -13.25 2.82 8.30
C ILE A 72 -14.13 1.59 8.05
N ASP A 73 -15.40 1.73 8.35
CA ASP A 73 -16.42 0.69 8.24
C ASP A 73 -17.20 0.72 6.93
N GLN A 74 -16.97 1.75 6.11
CA GLN A 74 -17.40 1.88 4.71
C GLN A 74 -16.36 2.70 3.96
N GLY A 75 -15.98 2.25 2.75
CA GLY A 75 -15.02 2.97 1.93
C GLY A 75 -14.23 2.05 1.01
N TRP A 76 -13.07 2.51 0.58
CA TRP A 76 -12.19 1.83 -0.34
C TRP A 76 -10.86 1.53 0.32
N VAL A 77 -10.23 0.44 -0.08
CA VAL A 77 -8.86 0.08 0.28
C VAL A 77 -8.12 -0.41 -0.95
N VAL A 78 -6.84 -0.10 -1.01
CA VAL A 78 -5.87 -0.54 -2.00
C VAL A 78 -4.84 -1.40 -1.27
N ALA A 79 -4.73 -2.66 -1.65
CA ALA A 79 -3.82 -3.63 -1.05
C ALA A 79 -2.84 -4.18 -2.11
N SER A 80 -1.80 -4.86 -1.65
CA SER A 80 -0.80 -5.53 -2.49
C SER A 80 -0.23 -4.59 -3.56
N ASN A 81 0.18 -3.37 -3.13
CA ASN A 81 0.73 -2.30 -3.99
C ASN A 81 -0.15 -1.97 -5.22
N GLY A 82 -1.47 -2.02 -5.08
CA GLY A 82 -2.40 -1.70 -6.16
C GLY A 82 -2.97 -2.91 -6.91
N ALA A 83 -2.46 -4.12 -6.66
CA ALA A 83 -2.98 -5.31 -7.33
C ALA A 83 -4.38 -5.71 -6.87
N VAL A 84 -4.79 -5.29 -5.67
CA VAL A 84 -6.12 -5.56 -5.10
C VAL A 84 -6.78 -4.26 -4.68
N VAL A 85 -7.96 -4.00 -5.25
CA VAL A 85 -8.85 -2.89 -4.84
C VAL A 85 -10.12 -3.50 -4.29
N ALA A 86 -10.50 -3.11 -3.09
CA ALA A 86 -11.70 -3.61 -2.43
C ALA A 86 -12.52 -2.48 -1.78
N ARG A 87 -13.82 -2.69 -1.69
CA ARG A 87 -14.70 -1.91 -0.81
C ARG A 87 -14.82 -2.62 0.52
N VAL A 88 -14.64 -1.87 1.59
CA VAL A 88 -14.96 -2.33 2.94
C VAL A 88 -16.40 -1.93 3.30
N GLY A 89 -17.09 -2.77 4.06
CA GLY A 89 -18.47 -2.51 4.46
C GLY A 89 -18.94 -3.52 5.50
N ARG A 90 -19.53 -3.04 6.61
CA ARG A 90 -20.04 -3.91 7.69
C ARG A 90 -21.10 -4.89 7.24
N ALA A 91 -21.90 -4.53 6.24
CA ALA A 91 -22.95 -5.38 5.69
C ALA A 91 -22.46 -6.37 4.62
N LEU A 92 -21.18 -6.29 4.22
CA LEU A 92 -20.63 -7.16 3.20
C LEU A 92 -20.17 -8.48 3.83
N PRO A 93 -20.36 -9.63 3.16
CA PRO A 93 -19.80 -10.91 3.60
C PRO A 93 -18.29 -10.80 3.83
N GLY A 94 -17.79 -11.23 4.99
CA GLY A 94 -16.38 -11.08 5.35
C GLY A 94 -15.93 -9.64 5.58
N GLY A 95 -16.84 -8.63 5.49
CA GLY A 95 -16.54 -7.21 5.72
C GLY A 95 -15.95 -6.49 4.51
N TYR A 96 -15.88 -7.12 3.33
CA TYR A 96 -15.36 -6.50 2.12
C TYR A 96 -15.97 -7.10 0.84
N ARG A 97 -15.79 -6.39 -0.28
CA ARG A 97 -16.05 -6.88 -1.64
C ARG A 97 -14.88 -6.52 -2.54
N LEU A 98 -14.36 -7.48 -3.28
CA LEU A 98 -13.35 -7.22 -4.30
C LEU A 98 -13.97 -6.43 -5.46
N GLU A 99 -13.37 -5.32 -5.82
CA GLU A 99 -13.82 -4.46 -6.94
C GLU A 99 -12.90 -4.64 -8.16
N LYS A 100 -11.60 -4.84 -7.91
CA LYS A 100 -10.62 -5.13 -8.95
C LYS A 100 -9.50 -5.99 -8.38
N VAL A 101 -9.13 -7.01 -9.11
CA VAL A 101 -7.95 -7.83 -8.87
C VAL A 101 -7.15 -7.90 -10.17
N HIS A 102 -5.87 -7.60 -10.05
CA HIS A 102 -4.88 -7.85 -11.08
C HIS A 102 -4.06 -9.05 -10.64
N SER A 103 -3.97 -10.05 -11.49
CA SER A 103 -3.18 -11.26 -11.24
C SER A 103 -2.25 -11.54 -12.41
N PHE A 104 -1.21 -12.33 -12.15
CA PHE A 104 -0.24 -12.76 -13.14
C PHE A 104 0.12 -14.24 -12.93
N ASP A 105 0.70 -14.85 -13.95
CA ASP A 105 1.29 -16.17 -13.85
C ASP A 105 2.56 -16.09 -12.98
N VAL A 106 2.54 -16.77 -11.83
CA VAL A 106 3.62 -16.71 -10.85
C VAL A 106 4.72 -17.74 -11.09
N GLU A 107 4.50 -18.73 -11.96
CA GLU A 107 5.45 -19.80 -12.22
C GLU A 107 6.82 -19.27 -12.69
N PRO A 108 6.93 -18.37 -13.69
CA PRO A 108 8.22 -17.84 -14.14
C PRO A 108 9.00 -17.13 -13.01
N VAL A 109 8.28 -16.39 -12.15
CA VAL A 109 8.86 -15.67 -11.01
C VAL A 109 9.44 -16.63 -9.99
N VAL A 110 8.68 -17.65 -9.60
CA VAL A 110 9.10 -18.63 -8.60
C VAL A 110 10.26 -19.47 -9.12
N ARG A 111 10.20 -19.91 -10.40
CA ARG A 111 11.30 -20.67 -11.03
C ARG A 111 12.58 -19.86 -11.08
N LEU A 112 12.53 -18.61 -11.52
CA LEU A 112 13.70 -17.72 -11.56
C LEU A 112 14.29 -17.55 -10.15
N ALA A 113 13.46 -17.22 -9.16
CA ALA A 113 13.92 -16.99 -7.80
C ALA A 113 14.56 -18.24 -7.19
N ARG A 114 13.96 -19.42 -7.38
CA ARG A 114 14.46 -20.70 -6.90
C ARG A 114 15.75 -21.15 -7.59
N ALA A 115 15.89 -20.86 -8.88
CA ALA A 115 17.12 -21.17 -9.63
C ALA A 115 18.29 -20.28 -9.18
N ALA A 116 18.02 -19.00 -8.92
CA ALA A 116 19.05 -18.05 -8.50
C ALA A 116 19.41 -18.20 -7.01
N ILE A 117 18.41 -18.42 -6.15
CA ILE A 117 18.58 -18.55 -4.70
C ILE A 117 17.79 -19.78 -4.22
N PRO A 118 18.39 -20.97 -4.20
CA PRO A 118 17.70 -22.23 -3.82
C PRO A 118 17.01 -22.17 -2.44
N THR A 119 17.52 -21.34 -1.53
CA THR A 119 17.01 -21.16 -0.17
C THR A 119 15.89 -20.12 -0.06
N VAL A 120 15.50 -19.46 -1.17
CA VAL A 120 14.50 -18.39 -1.13
C VAL A 120 13.19 -18.86 -0.52
N GLN A 121 12.67 -18.08 0.40
CA GLN A 121 11.32 -18.20 0.92
C GLN A 121 10.35 -17.57 -0.08
N VAL A 122 9.31 -18.32 -0.45
CA VAL A 122 8.29 -17.86 -1.41
C VAL A 122 6.93 -17.90 -0.72
N GLY A 123 6.21 -16.78 -0.81
CA GLY A 123 4.82 -16.68 -0.39
C GLY A 123 3.95 -16.18 -1.55
N VAL A 124 2.95 -16.96 -1.94
CA VAL A 124 1.98 -16.59 -2.99
C VAL A 124 0.66 -16.21 -2.32
N GLU A 125 0.20 -14.99 -2.52
CA GLU A 125 -0.98 -14.46 -1.86
C GLU A 125 -2.27 -15.20 -2.27
N GLU A 126 -3.05 -15.62 -1.28
CA GLU A 126 -4.45 -16.03 -1.39
C GLU A 126 -5.31 -14.91 -0.79
N ILE A 127 -5.95 -14.12 -1.66
CA ILE A 127 -6.65 -12.88 -1.26
C ILE A 127 -7.72 -13.18 -0.19
N GLY A 128 -7.66 -12.42 0.91
CA GLY A 128 -8.61 -12.56 2.02
C GLY A 128 -8.33 -13.72 2.97
N TRP A 129 -7.30 -14.54 2.71
CA TRP A 129 -6.93 -15.68 3.56
C TRP A 129 -5.49 -15.59 4.08
N GLY A 130 -4.51 -15.41 3.22
CA GLY A 130 -3.09 -15.39 3.57
C GLY A 130 -2.21 -15.86 2.44
N TYR A 131 -1.42 -16.94 2.65
CA TYR A 131 -0.39 -17.35 1.68
C TYR A 131 -0.25 -18.86 1.54
N ARG A 132 -0.07 -19.32 0.30
CA ARG A 132 0.62 -20.59 -0.01
C ARG A 132 2.13 -20.30 0.07
N VAL A 133 2.88 -21.16 0.76
CA VAL A 133 4.31 -20.94 0.99
C VAL A 133 5.10 -22.22 0.75
N ASN A 134 6.35 -22.10 0.23
CA ASN A 134 7.27 -23.24 0.18
C ASN A 134 7.83 -23.60 1.56
N ARG A 135 7.99 -22.58 2.41
CA ARG A 135 8.43 -22.68 3.81
C ARG A 135 7.71 -21.63 4.63
N LEU A 136 7.30 -21.97 5.86
CA LEU A 136 6.59 -21.03 6.73
C LEU A 136 7.49 -19.81 7.04
N PHE A 137 6.93 -18.62 6.89
CA PHE A 137 7.51 -17.39 7.41
C PHE A 137 7.35 -17.36 8.93
N GLU A 138 8.25 -16.70 9.62
CA GLU A 138 8.13 -16.44 11.05
C GLU A 138 6.82 -15.74 11.37
N ARG A 139 6.30 -16.01 12.56
CA ARG A 139 5.04 -15.44 13.01
C ARG A 139 5.11 -13.90 13.02
N GLY A 140 4.14 -13.26 12.39
CA GLY A 140 4.06 -11.80 12.30
C GLY A 140 4.71 -11.19 11.07
N LEU A 141 5.54 -11.93 10.32
CA LEU A 141 6.17 -11.39 9.10
C LEU A 141 5.20 -11.27 7.91
N VAL A 142 4.20 -12.13 7.85
CA VAL A 142 3.15 -12.07 6.83
C VAL A 142 1.78 -12.02 7.49
N ASN A 143 0.83 -11.38 6.82
CA ASN A 143 -0.52 -11.23 7.34
C ASN A 143 -1.39 -12.42 6.92
N GLY A 144 -2.28 -12.85 7.82
CA GLY A 144 -3.19 -13.96 7.56
C GLY A 144 -2.59 -15.33 7.85
N GLN A 145 -3.20 -16.36 7.28
CA GLN A 145 -2.79 -17.75 7.46
C GLN A 145 -1.66 -18.12 6.49
N GLN A 146 -0.96 -19.19 6.80
CA GLN A 146 0.06 -19.75 5.93
C GLN A 146 -0.21 -21.25 5.73
N ARG A 147 -0.11 -21.70 4.50
CA ARG A 147 -0.19 -23.12 4.16
C ARG A 147 1.06 -23.50 3.37
N ARG A 148 1.86 -24.41 3.94
CA ARG A 148 2.99 -24.99 3.21
C ARG A 148 2.47 -25.90 2.10
N VAL A 149 3.01 -25.70 0.90
CA VAL A 149 2.63 -26.43 -0.30
C VAL A 149 3.86 -26.88 -1.10
N SER A 150 3.67 -27.74 -2.08
CA SER A 150 4.70 -28.09 -3.08
C SER A 150 4.94 -26.91 -4.04
N ASP A 151 6.07 -26.94 -4.75
CA ASP A 151 6.40 -25.92 -5.74
C ASP A 151 5.32 -25.82 -6.83
N THR A 152 4.76 -26.95 -7.29
CA THR A 152 3.69 -26.94 -8.31
C THR A 152 2.39 -26.33 -7.80
N GLU A 153 2.09 -26.45 -6.52
CA GLU A 153 0.91 -25.83 -5.91
C GLU A 153 1.11 -24.33 -5.66
N LEU A 154 2.36 -23.83 -5.60
CA LEU A 154 2.61 -22.40 -5.49
C LEU A 154 2.09 -21.64 -6.72
N TRP A 155 2.20 -22.23 -7.92
CA TRP A 155 1.86 -21.55 -9.18
C TRP A 155 0.70 -22.15 -9.95
N ASN A 156 -0.07 -23.06 -9.38
CA ASN A 156 -1.20 -23.71 -10.06
C ASN A 156 -2.36 -22.76 -10.41
N VAL A 157 -2.37 -21.57 -9.83
CA VAL A 157 -3.33 -20.49 -10.15
C VAL A 157 -2.61 -19.13 -10.12
N PRO A 158 -3.01 -18.19 -11.00
CA PRO A 158 -2.50 -16.83 -10.97
C PRO A 158 -2.73 -16.16 -9.60
N ALA A 159 -1.83 -15.26 -9.20
CA ALA A 159 -1.94 -14.54 -7.94
C ALA A 159 -1.71 -13.03 -8.12
N ALA A 160 -2.20 -12.25 -7.17
CA ALA A 160 -2.05 -10.80 -7.15
C ALA A 160 -0.65 -10.38 -6.69
N ARG A 161 0.00 -11.19 -5.84
CA ARG A 161 1.32 -10.89 -5.28
C ARG A 161 2.10 -12.14 -4.94
N VAL A 162 3.40 -12.10 -5.17
CA VAL A 162 4.39 -13.06 -4.67
C VAL A 162 5.36 -12.33 -3.75
N ILE A 163 5.66 -12.92 -2.61
CA ILE A 163 6.72 -12.51 -1.70
C ILE A 163 7.94 -13.39 -1.96
N LEU A 164 9.10 -12.76 -2.12
CA LEU A 164 10.40 -13.43 -2.16
C LEU A 164 11.25 -12.91 -1.00
N ARG A 165 11.73 -13.80 -0.14
CA ARG A 165 12.61 -13.43 0.98
C ARG A 165 13.85 -14.30 1.00
N ALA A 166 15.00 -13.67 0.91
CA ALA A 166 16.32 -14.29 1.07
C ALA A 166 17.41 -13.22 1.12
N ASP A 167 18.56 -13.56 1.68
CA ASP A 167 19.77 -12.75 1.51
C ASP A 167 20.09 -12.62 0.00
N GLY A 168 20.38 -11.39 -0.43
CA GLY A 168 20.69 -11.09 -1.83
C GLY A 168 19.49 -11.06 -2.78
N VAL A 169 18.25 -11.21 -2.32
CA VAL A 169 17.03 -11.21 -3.16
C VAL A 169 16.85 -9.93 -3.98
N LEU A 170 17.39 -8.80 -3.51
CA LEU A 170 17.33 -7.52 -4.21
C LEU A 170 18.04 -7.54 -5.57
N ALA A 171 19.04 -8.43 -5.76
CA ALA A 171 19.71 -8.61 -7.05
C ALA A 171 18.80 -9.21 -8.13
N LEU A 172 17.67 -9.82 -7.73
CA LEU A 172 16.70 -10.39 -8.67
C LEU A 172 15.76 -9.32 -9.30
N ARG A 173 15.82 -8.06 -8.87
CA ARG A 173 14.88 -7.03 -9.33
C ARG A 173 14.90 -6.85 -10.86
N GLU A 174 16.06 -6.72 -11.47
CA GLU A 174 16.15 -6.57 -12.94
C GLU A 174 15.76 -7.86 -13.69
N PRO A 175 16.24 -9.06 -13.32
CA PRO A 175 15.72 -10.29 -13.89
C PRO A 175 14.20 -10.47 -13.78
N LEU A 176 13.60 -10.08 -12.64
CA LEU A 176 12.16 -10.12 -12.45
C LEU A 176 11.43 -9.12 -13.35
N ARG A 177 11.95 -7.89 -13.49
CA ARG A 177 11.37 -6.90 -14.43
C ARG A 177 11.37 -7.42 -15.87
N ALA A 178 12.40 -8.16 -16.28
CA ALA A 178 12.46 -8.77 -17.59
C ALA A 178 11.36 -9.82 -17.84
N LEU A 179 10.78 -10.41 -16.76
CA LEU A 179 9.61 -11.28 -16.86
C LEU A 179 8.29 -10.50 -17.01
N GLY A 180 8.33 -9.17 -17.03
CA GLY A 180 7.13 -8.35 -17.19
C GLY A 180 6.31 -8.20 -15.90
N VAL A 181 6.96 -8.24 -14.73
CA VAL A 181 6.35 -7.99 -13.42
C VAL A 181 6.99 -6.78 -12.74
N THR A 182 6.39 -6.29 -11.66
CA THR A 182 6.89 -5.18 -10.85
C THR A 182 7.47 -5.70 -9.53
N PRO A 183 8.80 -5.80 -9.39
CA PRO A 183 9.45 -6.14 -8.12
C PRO A 183 9.67 -4.88 -7.28
N SER A 184 9.03 -4.81 -6.12
CA SER A 184 9.13 -3.72 -5.15
C SER A 184 9.90 -4.17 -3.91
N PRO A 185 11.01 -3.53 -3.54
CA PRO A 185 11.70 -3.80 -2.28
C PRO A 185 10.80 -3.49 -1.09
N ALA A 186 10.78 -4.36 -0.11
CA ALA A 186 10.07 -4.16 1.16
C ALA A 186 10.99 -4.41 2.38
N GLY A 187 12.29 -4.46 2.15
CA GLY A 187 13.33 -4.67 3.14
C GLY A 187 14.64 -5.12 2.49
N PRO A 188 15.71 -5.28 3.25
CA PRO A 188 17.02 -5.68 2.72
C PRO A 188 17.03 -7.12 2.16
N ASP A 189 16.17 -7.98 2.68
CA ASP A 189 16.03 -9.39 2.32
C ASP A 189 14.65 -9.71 1.71
N TRP A 190 13.90 -8.69 1.25
CA TRP A 190 12.49 -8.82 0.89
C TRP A 190 12.14 -8.11 -0.42
N VAL A 191 11.47 -8.82 -1.32
CA VAL A 191 10.89 -8.28 -2.55
C VAL A 191 9.43 -8.73 -2.68
N ASP A 192 8.53 -7.78 -2.82
CA ASP A 192 7.16 -8.02 -3.28
C ASP A 192 7.12 -7.98 -4.80
N VAL A 193 6.49 -8.95 -5.43
CA VAL A 193 6.32 -9.01 -6.88
C VAL A 193 4.83 -8.94 -7.21
N THR A 194 4.46 -7.95 -8.01
CA THR A 194 3.08 -7.70 -8.46
C THR A 194 3.02 -7.66 -10.00
N PRO A 195 1.83 -7.69 -10.60
CA PRO A 195 1.67 -7.51 -12.04
C PRO A 195 2.32 -6.22 -12.54
N ARG A 196 2.75 -6.22 -13.81
CA ARG A 196 3.39 -5.07 -14.46
C ARG A 196 2.51 -3.81 -14.44
N CYS A 197 3.16 -2.65 -14.34
CA CYS A 197 2.52 -1.33 -14.43
C CYS A 197 1.44 -1.10 -13.35
N LEU A 198 1.59 -1.71 -12.19
CA LEU A 198 0.75 -1.46 -11.04
C LEU A 198 1.53 -0.76 -9.94
N SER A 199 0.87 0.22 -9.34
CA SER A 199 1.32 0.92 -8.16
C SER A 199 0.11 1.34 -7.31
N LYS A 200 0.37 1.85 -6.11
CA LYS A 200 -0.68 2.46 -5.29
C LYS A 200 -1.39 3.57 -6.07
N ALA A 201 -0.65 4.39 -6.82
CA ALA A 201 -1.18 5.50 -7.63
C ALA A 201 -2.19 5.04 -8.70
N THR A 202 -1.83 4.02 -9.49
CA THR A 202 -2.70 3.52 -10.57
C THR A 202 -4.02 2.95 -10.04
N ALA A 203 -4.00 2.38 -8.84
CA ALA A 203 -5.21 1.88 -8.18
C ALA A 203 -6.04 3.02 -7.56
N LEU A 204 -5.38 4.00 -6.94
CA LEU A 204 -6.01 5.18 -6.36
C LEU A 204 -6.69 6.05 -7.42
N GLU A 205 -6.08 6.19 -8.61
CA GLU A 205 -6.70 6.92 -9.72
C GLU A 205 -8.06 6.32 -10.10
N ARG A 206 -8.15 4.99 -10.22
CA ARG A 206 -9.41 4.31 -10.47
C ARG A 206 -10.44 4.51 -9.35
N VAL A 207 -9.98 4.51 -8.09
CA VAL A 207 -10.86 4.81 -6.95
C VAL A 207 -11.35 6.25 -7.03
N ARG A 208 -10.44 7.21 -7.30
CA ARG A 208 -10.77 8.64 -7.47
C ARG A 208 -11.86 8.85 -8.52
N GLU A 209 -11.67 8.28 -9.71
CA GLU A 209 -12.66 8.33 -10.80
C GLU A 209 -14.01 7.73 -10.38
N ARG A 210 -13.97 6.58 -9.69
CA ARG A 210 -15.19 5.87 -9.26
C ARG A 210 -16.02 6.63 -8.24
N ILE A 211 -15.37 7.44 -7.40
CA ILE A 211 -16.05 8.27 -6.38
C ILE A 211 -16.27 9.70 -6.86
N GLY A 212 -15.79 10.08 -8.04
CA GLY A 212 -16.02 11.39 -8.65
C GLY A 212 -15.28 12.55 -7.96
N VAL A 213 -14.11 12.28 -7.35
CA VAL A 213 -13.29 13.34 -6.74
C VAL A 213 -12.42 13.98 -7.81
N ASP A 214 -12.31 15.32 -7.78
CA ASP A 214 -11.45 16.09 -8.67
C ASP A 214 -9.96 15.74 -8.46
N PRO A 215 -9.13 15.62 -9.52
CA PRO A 215 -7.69 15.39 -9.38
C PRO A 215 -6.99 16.40 -8.47
N GLY A 216 -7.41 17.68 -8.52
CA GLY A 216 -6.90 18.75 -7.65
C GLY A 216 -7.30 18.63 -6.18
N SER A 217 -8.19 17.68 -5.84
CA SER A 217 -8.66 17.42 -4.48
C SER A 217 -8.14 16.09 -3.93
N THR A 218 -6.91 15.72 -4.28
CA THR A 218 -6.24 14.50 -3.81
C THR A 218 -5.10 14.82 -2.85
N VAL A 219 -5.02 14.09 -1.76
CA VAL A 219 -3.94 14.16 -0.76
C VAL A 219 -3.38 12.76 -0.56
N ALA A 220 -2.07 12.63 -0.52
CA ALA A 220 -1.41 11.36 -0.20
C ALA A 220 -0.37 11.55 0.89
N VAL A 221 -0.28 10.60 1.81
CA VAL A 221 0.76 10.54 2.86
C VAL A 221 1.41 9.17 2.84
N GLY A 222 2.75 9.13 2.82
CA GLY A 222 3.54 7.90 2.76
C GLY A 222 4.98 8.10 3.18
N ASP A 223 5.73 7.02 3.34
CA ASP A 223 7.14 7.05 3.77
C ASP A 223 8.05 6.12 2.95
N GLY A 224 7.48 5.16 2.22
CA GLY A 224 8.25 4.12 1.54
C GLY A 224 8.49 4.37 0.05
N VAL A 225 9.47 3.67 -0.52
CA VAL A 225 9.76 3.72 -1.97
C VAL A 225 8.55 3.31 -2.83
N ASN A 226 7.67 2.46 -2.29
CA ASN A 226 6.41 2.07 -2.94
C ASN A 226 5.33 3.16 -2.90
N ASP A 227 5.60 4.30 -2.22
CA ASP A 227 4.74 5.48 -2.16
C ASP A 227 5.12 6.54 -3.20
N LEU A 228 6.30 6.47 -3.81
CA LEU A 228 6.80 7.48 -4.73
C LEU A 228 5.76 7.91 -5.77
N GLU A 229 5.18 6.94 -6.48
CA GLU A 229 4.17 7.22 -7.48
C GLU A 229 2.86 7.76 -6.87
N MET A 230 2.49 7.32 -5.66
CA MET A 230 1.31 7.79 -4.96
C MET A 230 1.47 9.26 -4.51
N LEU A 231 2.63 9.60 -3.99
CA LEU A 231 2.95 10.98 -3.57
C LEU A 231 3.00 11.93 -4.77
N ALA A 232 3.65 11.52 -5.87
CA ALA A 232 3.70 12.30 -7.11
C ALA A 232 2.33 12.40 -7.83
N TRP A 233 1.46 11.41 -7.68
CA TRP A 233 0.11 11.41 -8.25
C TRP A 233 -0.83 12.39 -7.57
N ALA A 234 -0.71 12.56 -6.26
CA ALA A 234 -1.61 13.41 -5.49
C ALA A 234 -1.38 14.91 -5.80
N ALA A 235 -2.44 15.71 -5.82
CA ALA A 235 -2.33 17.17 -5.89
C ALA A 235 -1.54 17.73 -4.70
N ARG A 236 -1.59 17.03 -3.55
CA ARG A 236 -0.79 17.28 -2.37
C ARG A 236 -0.17 15.98 -1.88
N GLY A 237 1.07 15.72 -2.26
CA GLY A 237 1.87 14.60 -1.73
C GLY A 237 2.66 15.05 -0.50
N VAL A 238 2.61 14.29 0.57
CA VAL A 238 3.29 14.58 1.84
C VAL A 238 4.11 13.37 2.27
N ALA A 239 5.41 13.51 2.38
CA ALA A 239 6.30 12.49 2.92
C ALA A 239 6.37 12.56 4.45
N MET A 240 6.48 11.40 5.10
CA MET A 240 6.79 11.34 6.53
C MET A 240 8.24 11.79 6.77
N GLY A 241 8.52 12.43 7.92
CA GLY A 241 9.81 13.03 8.22
C GLY A 241 11.00 12.08 8.34
N HIS A 242 10.75 10.77 8.44
CA HIS A 242 11.78 9.72 8.44
C HIS A 242 11.90 9.00 7.08
N ALA A 243 11.15 9.42 6.06
CA ALA A 243 11.20 8.83 4.74
C ALA A 243 12.60 8.99 4.10
N PRO A 244 13.02 8.08 3.22
CA PRO A 244 14.23 8.25 2.42
C PRO A 244 14.20 9.51 1.56
N ALA A 245 15.39 10.04 1.21
CA ALA A 245 15.51 11.31 0.49
C ALA A 245 14.75 11.33 -0.85
N ASP A 246 14.79 10.22 -1.60
CA ASP A 246 14.06 10.09 -2.88
C ASP A 246 12.54 10.14 -2.70
N VAL A 247 12.02 9.67 -1.57
CA VAL A 247 10.59 9.78 -1.23
C VAL A 247 10.23 11.20 -0.82
N ILE A 248 11.10 11.86 -0.04
CA ILE A 248 10.94 13.26 0.34
C ILE A 248 10.95 14.15 -0.91
N ASP A 249 11.90 13.93 -1.83
CA ASP A 249 12.03 14.71 -3.06
C ASP A 249 10.83 14.53 -4.01
N ALA A 250 10.17 13.37 -3.98
CA ALA A 250 8.97 13.10 -4.78
C ALA A 250 7.70 13.73 -4.20
N ALA A 251 7.72 14.05 -2.93
CA ALA A 251 6.60 14.61 -2.20
C ALA A 251 6.51 16.10 -2.28
N GLY A 252 5.87 16.93 -2.51
CA GLY A 252 5.92 18.41 -2.43
C GLY A 252 6.00 18.97 -1.01
N GLU A 253 5.79 18.14 0.01
CA GLU A 253 5.71 18.53 1.42
C GLU A 253 6.25 17.43 2.33
N VAL A 254 6.79 17.80 3.49
CA VAL A 254 7.26 16.88 4.52
C VAL A 254 6.54 17.17 5.83
N THR A 255 6.09 16.12 6.53
CA THR A 255 5.49 16.22 7.86
C THR A 255 6.43 15.63 8.92
N GLY A 256 5.99 15.54 10.18
CA GLY A 256 6.74 14.86 11.25
C GLY A 256 6.90 13.36 11.00
N THR A 257 7.66 12.69 11.86
CA THR A 257 7.84 11.23 11.84
C THR A 257 6.56 10.51 12.31
N VAL A 258 6.53 9.18 12.18
CA VAL A 258 5.41 8.39 12.68
C VAL A 258 5.32 8.45 14.22
N GLU A 259 6.45 8.51 14.91
CA GLU A 259 6.54 8.67 16.37
C GLU A 259 6.00 10.04 16.82
N GLU A 260 6.18 11.07 16.01
CA GLU A 260 5.64 12.42 16.22
C GLU A 260 4.18 12.56 15.76
N HIS A 261 3.59 11.47 15.27
CA HIS A 261 2.25 11.47 14.69
C HIS A 261 2.10 12.44 13.50
N GLY A 262 3.11 12.53 12.64
CA GLY A 262 3.18 13.48 11.52
C GLY A 262 1.94 13.46 10.62
N VAL A 263 1.35 12.29 10.37
CA VAL A 263 0.10 12.16 9.60
C VAL A 263 -1.05 12.96 10.21
N VAL A 264 -1.11 13.12 11.53
CA VAL A 264 -2.17 13.87 12.23
C VAL A 264 -2.09 15.36 11.90
N ALA A 265 -0.89 15.91 11.75
CA ALA A 265 -0.70 17.30 11.34
C ALA A 265 -1.33 17.54 9.94
N VAL A 266 -1.09 16.63 8.99
CA VAL A 266 -1.68 16.70 7.64
C VAL A 266 -3.20 16.58 7.71
N LEU A 267 -3.73 15.58 8.41
CA LEU A 267 -5.17 15.35 8.52
C LEU A 267 -5.92 16.53 9.15
N ARG A 268 -5.30 17.25 10.08
CA ARG A 268 -5.87 18.44 10.72
C ARG A 268 -6.08 19.61 9.77
N THR A 269 -5.36 19.69 8.66
CA THR A 269 -5.55 20.74 7.63
C THR A 269 -6.78 20.51 6.74
N LEU A 270 -7.43 19.34 6.86
CA LEU A 270 -8.56 18.90 6.03
C LEU A 270 -9.93 18.94 6.77
N ARG A 271 -10.01 19.68 7.86
CA ARG A 271 -11.23 19.76 8.69
C ARG A 271 -12.15 20.88 8.27
#